data_164b89d6cbb65292913f5af8cd9dc3c0
#
_entry.id   164b89d6cbb65292913f5af8cd9dc3c0
#
_cell.length_a   1.000
_cell.length_b   1.000
_cell.length_c   1.000
_cell.angle_alpha   90.00
_cell.angle_beta   90.00
_cell.angle_gamma   90.00
#
_symmetry.space_group_name_H-M   'P 1'
#
loop_
_entity.id
_entity.type
_entity.pdbx_description
1 polymer ?
#
loop_
_entity_poly.entity_id
_entity_poly.type
_entity_poly.pdbx_seq_one_letter_code
_entity_poly.pdbx_strand_id
1 'polypeptide(L)'
;MSPDPQNADPKPLPQLLKQMTPGEVAETLARDPRLILPVGTIEKTHPGLPMGASTIVVDHVADALSAEFGVLRAPTVEYGVNAVSEPEYPASVTLRKKTLHRMLNDLVTTWECHGINEFVLLTAHGYDPHLEAISTVGTVRARVRVVDLFAVNLSDLTGVRRSEDDRGGVYASLLLYLTPSLVHAEASDSGASAEQGRALYERIRARVSERIFLAPVPSE
;
A
#
# COMPACT_ATOMS: atom_id res chain seq x y z
N MET A 1 -15.81 26.86 27.37
CA MET A 1 -14.58 27.22 26.60
C MET A 1 -14.33 26.11 25.63
N SER A 2 -14.64 26.33 24.36
CA SER A 2 -14.29 25.38 23.29
C SER A 2 -12.78 25.44 23.07
N PRO A 3 -12.09 24.31 22.87
CA PRO A 3 -10.65 24.30 22.59
C PRO A 3 -10.37 25.04 21.29
N ASP A 4 -9.31 25.85 21.31
CA ASP A 4 -8.84 26.63 20.17
C ASP A 4 -8.36 25.68 19.06
N PRO A 5 -8.90 25.74 17.84
CA PRO A 5 -8.50 24.85 16.74
C PRO A 5 -7.04 25.04 16.26
N GLN A 6 -6.33 26.05 16.75
CA GLN A 6 -4.93 26.35 16.41
C GLN A 6 -3.91 25.57 17.26
N ASN A 7 -4.34 24.79 18.27
CA ASN A 7 -3.44 24.08 19.19
C ASN A 7 -3.54 22.54 19.04
N ALA A 8 -3.85 22.05 17.86
CA ALA A 8 -3.71 20.63 17.56
C ALA A 8 -2.22 20.35 17.28
N ASP A 9 -1.63 19.41 18.03
CA ASP A 9 -0.27 18.94 17.75
C ASP A 9 -0.15 18.57 16.27
N PRO A 10 0.94 18.98 15.60
CA PRO A 10 1.13 18.67 14.19
C PRO A 10 1.08 17.16 13.99
N LYS A 11 0.24 16.69 13.06
CA LYS A 11 0.18 15.27 12.74
C LYS A 11 1.58 14.78 12.38
N PRO A 12 2.01 13.63 12.92
CA PRO A 12 3.32 13.07 12.59
C PRO A 12 3.44 12.86 11.08
N LEU A 13 4.62 13.16 10.54
CA LEU A 13 4.92 13.00 9.12
C LEU A 13 5.52 11.61 8.85
N PRO A 14 5.29 11.04 7.66
CA PRO A 14 5.88 9.76 7.30
C PRO A 14 7.40 9.86 7.15
N GLN A 15 8.11 8.81 7.52
CA GLN A 15 9.57 8.70 7.43
C GLN A 15 9.97 8.24 6.02
N LEU A 16 9.93 9.17 5.06
CA LEU A 16 10.16 8.86 3.64
C LEU A 16 11.65 8.75 3.32
N LEU A 17 12.16 7.53 3.15
CA LEU A 17 13.58 7.24 2.85
C LEU A 17 14.18 8.15 1.77
N LYS A 18 13.44 8.43 0.69
CA LYS A 18 13.91 9.27 -0.42
C LYS A 18 14.11 10.75 -0.07
N GLN A 19 13.62 11.19 1.09
CA GLN A 19 13.68 12.59 1.54
C GLN A 19 14.59 12.76 2.77
N MET A 20 15.11 11.66 3.32
CA MET A 20 15.91 11.64 4.54
C MET A 20 17.40 11.62 4.20
N THR A 21 18.19 12.26 5.06
CA THR A 21 19.64 12.13 5.05
C THR A 21 20.08 10.78 5.62
N PRO A 22 21.31 10.30 5.33
CA PRO A 22 21.82 9.06 5.92
C PRO A 22 21.79 9.03 7.45
N GLY A 23 22.01 10.18 8.12
CA GLY A 23 21.95 10.30 9.58
C GLY A 23 20.54 10.07 10.11
N GLU A 24 19.53 10.72 9.52
CA GLU A 24 18.12 10.55 9.90
C GLU A 24 17.63 9.11 9.67
N VAL A 25 18.09 8.47 8.59
CA VAL A 25 17.79 7.04 8.33
C VAL A 25 18.40 6.18 9.43
N ALA A 26 19.67 6.40 9.80
CA ALA A 26 20.33 5.63 10.85
C ALA A 26 19.63 5.79 12.20
N GLU A 27 19.22 7.01 12.57
CA GLU A 27 18.46 7.27 13.81
C GLU A 27 17.08 6.61 13.79
N THR A 28 16.40 6.59 12.63
CA THR A 28 15.10 5.93 12.50
C THR A 28 15.24 4.42 12.65
N LEU A 29 16.22 3.81 11.97
CA LEU A 29 16.49 2.37 12.07
C LEU A 29 16.97 1.93 13.47
N ALA A 30 17.66 2.80 14.19
CA ALA A 30 18.05 2.53 15.58
C ALA A 30 16.84 2.47 16.53
N ARG A 31 15.75 3.18 16.22
CA ARG A 31 14.49 3.16 16.98
C ARG A 31 13.58 2.00 16.55
N ASP A 32 13.46 1.80 15.26
CA ASP A 32 12.64 0.76 14.66
C ASP A 32 13.28 0.23 13.37
N PRO A 33 13.86 -0.97 13.40
CA PRO A 33 14.57 -1.55 12.26
C PRO A 33 13.65 -2.19 11.21
N ARG A 34 12.39 -1.75 11.13
CA ARG A 34 11.42 -2.18 10.11
C ARG A 34 11.43 -1.23 8.91
N LEU A 35 11.05 -1.76 7.76
CA LEU A 35 10.87 -1.00 6.53
C LEU A 35 9.53 -1.35 5.88
N ILE A 36 8.73 -0.32 5.60
CA ILE A 36 7.52 -0.45 4.77
C ILE A 36 7.94 -0.29 3.31
N LEU A 37 7.62 -1.28 2.47
CA LEU A 37 7.87 -1.27 1.03
C LEU A 37 6.54 -1.40 0.27
N PRO A 38 5.98 -0.29 -0.25
CA PRO A 38 4.78 -0.35 -1.07
C PRO A 38 5.10 -0.91 -2.46
N VAL A 39 4.21 -1.76 -2.97
CA VAL A 39 4.31 -2.36 -4.31
C VAL A 39 2.97 -2.18 -5.01
N GLY A 40 2.96 -1.30 -6.01
CA GLY A 40 1.81 -0.95 -6.82
C GLY A 40 1.84 -1.54 -8.23
N THR A 41 0.97 -1.01 -9.07
CA THR A 41 0.87 -1.36 -10.50
C THR A 41 0.41 -0.16 -11.31
N ILE A 42 0.71 -0.17 -12.60
CA ILE A 42 0.16 0.76 -13.58
C ILE A 42 -0.70 -0.04 -14.53
N GLU A 43 -2.01 0.03 -14.30
CA GLU A 43 -2.99 -0.72 -15.07
C GLU A 43 -4.34 -0.01 -15.09
N LYS A 44 -5.21 -0.35 -16.04
CA LYS A 44 -6.59 0.07 -15.99
C LYS A 44 -7.34 -0.74 -14.93
N THR A 45 -7.92 -0.03 -13.96
CA THR A 45 -8.85 -0.61 -12.98
C THR A 45 -10.30 -0.29 -13.33
N HIS A 46 -10.57 0.93 -13.83
CA HIS A 46 -11.89 1.41 -14.24
C HIS A 46 -11.71 2.60 -15.19
N PRO A 47 -12.62 2.83 -16.20
CA PRO A 47 -12.48 3.95 -17.17
C PRO A 47 -12.34 5.33 -16.54
N GLY A 48 -13.03 5.59 -15.43
CA GLY A 48 -12.99 6.89 -14.73
C GLY A 48 -11.91 7.00 -13.65
N LEU A 49 -11.00 6.04 -13.53
CA LEU A 49 -9.94 6.05 -12.52
C LEU A 49 -8.55 6.19 -13.16
N PRO A 50 -7.57 6.78 -12.44
CA PRO A 50 -6.20 6.86 -12.92
C PRO A 50 -5.58 5.47 -13.05
N MET A 51 -4.64 5.31 -13.99
CA MET A 51 -3.90 4.07 -14.23
C MET A 51 -3.12 3.56 -13.02
N GLY A 52 -2.73 4.44 -12.11
CA GLY A 52 -2.04 4.13 -10.86
C GLY A 52 -2.98 3.98 -9.65
N ALA A 53 -4.26 3.64 -9.82
CA ALA A 53 -5.22 3.57 -8.72
C ALA A 53 -4.74 2.71 -7.55
N SER A 54 -4.22 1.51 -7.82
CA SER A 54 -3.66 0.62 -6.79
C SER A 54 -2.43 1.22 -6.10
N THR A 55 -1.53 1.86 -6.86
CA THR A 55 -0.34 2.54 -6.35
C THR A 55 -0.71 3.70 -5.43
N ILE A 56 -1.68 4.53 -5.83
CA ILE A 56 -2.16 5.66 -5.01
C ILE A 56 -2.72 5.17 -3.67
N VAL A 57 -3.53 4.11 -3.68
CA VAL A 57 -4.11 3.56 -2.45
C VAL A 57 -3.02 3.01 -1.52
N VAL A 58 -2.09 2.21 -2.05
CA VAL A 58 -1.02 1.65 -1.22
C VAL A 58 -0.09 2.71 -0.66
N ASP A 59 0.18 3.78 -1.41
CA ASP A 59 0.98 4.92 -0.96
C ASP A 59 0.35 5.62 0.23
N HIS A 60 -0.93 5.97 0.15
CA HIS A 60 -1.63 6.62 1.25
C HIS A 60 -1.67 5.75 2.53
N VAL A 61 -1.84 4.44 2.39
CA VAL A 61 -1.81 3.53 3.53
C VAL A 61 -0.39 3.43 4.11
N ALA A 62 0.63 3.29 3.26
CA ALA A 62 2.02 3.21 3.69
C ALA A 62 2.48 4.49 4.39
N ASP A 63 2.14 5.66 3.85
CA ASP A 63 2.46 6.95 4.45
C ASP A 63 1.79 7.13 5.82
N ALA A 64 0.51 6.75 5.93
CA ALA A 64 -0.21 6.82 7.20
C ALA A 64 0.40 5.89 8.27
N LEU A 65 0.76 4.65 7.91
CA LEU A 65 1.41 3.70 8.82
C LEU A 65 2.81 4.17 9.22
N SER A 66 3.59 4.69 8.27
CA SER A 66 4.90 5.27 8.54
C SER A 66 4.81 6.44 9.53
N ALA A 67 3.84 7.33 9.33
CA ALA A 67 3.60 8.46 10.23
C ALA A 67 3.13 8.01 11.62
N GLU A 68 2.23 7.03 11.69
CA GLU A 68 1.66 6.53 12.95
C GLU A 68 2.69 5.82 13.82
N PHE A 69 3.54 4.99 13.21
CA PHE A 69 4.50 4.14 13.93
C PHE A 69 5.94 4.63 13.89
N GLY A 70 6.25 5.70 13.14
CA GLY A 70 7.61 6.22 12.97
C GLY A 70 8.54 5.27 12.21
N VAL A 71 7.98 4.35 11.42
CA VAL A 71 8.70 3.32 10.68
C VAL A 71 9.14 3.85 9.32
N LEU A 72 10.36 3.49 8.91
CA LEU A 72 10.92 3.90 7.61
C LEU A 72 10.05 3.39 6.45
N ARG A 73 9.80 4.25 5.46
CA ARG A 73 9.03 3.96 4.26
C ARG A 73 9.90 4.09 3.01
N ALA A 74 10.13 2.99 2.30
CA ALA A 74 10.88 2.96 1.05
C ALA A 74 10.11 3.65 -0.10
N PRO A 75 10.79 4.10 -1.17
CA PRO A 75 10.13 4.48 -2.42
C PRO A 75 9.25 3.35 -2.94
N THR A 76 8.09 3.71 -3.49
CA THR A 76 7.14 2.73 -4.03
C THR A 76 7.71 2.05 -5.28
N VAL A 77 7.54 0.76 -5.36
CA VAL A 77 7.71 0.00 -6.60
C VAL A 77 6.40 0.12 -7.38
N GLU A 78 6.37 0.99 -8.38
CA GLU A 78 5.14 1.34 -9.11
C GLU A 78 4.78 0.34 -10.22
N TYR A 79 5.70 -0.54 -10.61
CA TYR A 79 5.49 -1.52 -11.67
C TYR A 79 5.36 -2.92 -11.09
N GLY A 80 4.20 -3.53 -11.32
CA GLY A 80 3.85 -4.86 -10.83
C GLY A 80 3.63 -5.88 -11.95
N VAL A 81 3.00 -6.98 -11.58
CA VAL A 81 2.54 -8.01 -12.53
C VAL A 81 1.04 -7.85 -12.70
N ASN A 82 0.61 -7.55 -13.92
CA ASN A 82 -0.79 -7.37 -14.30
C ASN A 82 -1.23 -8.47 -15.25
N ALA A 83 -2.54 -8.66 -15.39
CA ALA A 83 -3.08 -9.40 -16.53
C ALA A 83 -2.68 -8.73 -17.84
N VAL A 84 -2.59 -9.51 -18.90
CA VAL A 84 -2.27 -8.95 -20.22
C VAL A 84 -3.35 -7.94 -20.58
N SER A 85 -2.95 -6.68 -20.78
CA SER A 85 -3.90 -5.64 -21.12
C SER A 85 -4.46 -5.83 -22.53
N GLU A 86 -5.75 -5.57 -22.67
CA GLU A 86 -6.38 -5.49 -23.97
C GLU A 86 -5.82 -4.29 -24.77
N PRO A 87 -5.72 -4.38 -26.11
CA PRO A 87 -5.21 -3.29 -26.94
C PRO A 87 -5.96 -1.96 -26.78
N GLU A 88 -7.18 -2.01 -26.26
CA GLU A 88 -8.07 -0.86 -26.04
C GLU A 88 -7.58 0.06 -24.91
N TYR A 89 -6.67 -0.41 -24.07
CA TYR A 89 -6.18 0.36 -22.91
C TYR A 89 -4.67 0.57 -23.00
N PRO A 90 -4.26 1.57 -23.80
CA PRO A 90 -2.85 1.89 -23.96
C PRO A 90 -2.23 2.29 -22.62
N ALA A 91 -0.94 2.02 -22.48
CA ALA A 91 -0.13 2.35 -21.29
C ALA A 91 -0.30 1.43 -20.06
N SER A 92 -1.18 0.45 -20.05
CA SER A 92 -1.07 -0.64 -19.07
C SER A 92 0.25 -1.38 -19.30
N VAL A 93 0.99 -1.61 -18.21
CA VAL A 93 2.30 -2.26 -18.28
C VAL A 93 2.40 -3.38 -17.26
N THR A 94 3.00 -4.48 -17.62
CA THR A 94 3.23 -5.62 -16.74
C THR A 94 4.68 -6.04 -16.73
N LEU A 95 5.21 -6.35 -15.57
CA LEU A 95 6.47 -7.07 -15.42
C LEU A 95 6.21 -8.58 -15.50
N ARG A 96 7.24 -9.32 -15.89
CA ARG A 96 7.23 -10.77 -15.67
C ARG A 96 7.30 -11.06 -14.16
N LYS A 97 6.55 -12.04 -13.68
CA LYS A 97 6.59 -12.47 -12.27
C LYS A 97 8.02 -12.62 -11.73
N LYS A 98 8.89 -13.31 -12.48
CA LYS A 98 10.30 -13.50 -12.12
C LYS A 98 11.09 -12.19 -12.04
N THR A 99 10.74 -11.18 -12.84
CA THR A 99 11.43 -9.88 -12.85
C THR A 99 11.10 -9.11 -11.57
N LEU A 100 9.80 -9.00 -11.22
CA LEU A 100 9.37 -8.37 -9.99
C LEU A 100 9.99 -9.06 -8.77
N HIS A 101 9.88 -10.40 -8.71
CA HIS A 101 10.44 -11.20 -7.64
C HIS A 101 11.95 -10.95 -7.45
N ARG A 102 12.74 -10.99 -8.52
CA ARG A 102 14.19 -10.76 -8.45
C ARG A 102 14.53 -9.35 -7.98
N MET A 103 13.87 -8.34 -8.54
CA MET A 103 14.07 -6.95 -8.14
C MET A 103 13.79 -6.76 -6.64
N LEU A 104 12.68 -7.29 -6.13
CA LEU A 104 12.35 -7.20 -4.72
C LEU A 104 13.37 -7.94 -3.85
N ASN A 105 13.84 -9.13 -4.26
CA ASN A 105 14.90 -9.83 -3.52
C ASN A 105 16.20 -9.03 -3.47
N ASP A 106 16.64 -8.43 -4.58
CA ASP A 106 17.84 -7.60 -4.62
C ASP A 106 17.74 -6.43 -3.62
N LEU A 107 16.57 -5.76 -3.59
CA LEU A 107 16.30 -4.65 -2.68
C LEU A 107 16.33 -5.11 -1.20
N VAL A 108 15.55 -6.14 -0.84
CA VAL A 108 15.43 -6.56 0.56
C VAL A 108 16.74 -7.17 1.08
N THR A 109 17.46 -7.92 0.25
CA THR A 109 18.76 -8.49 0.64
C THR A 109 19.79 -7.41 0.92
N THR A 110 19.83 -6.37 0.08
CA THR A 110 20.73 -5.23 0.28
C THR A 110 20.38 -4.47 1.56
N TRP A 111 19.10 -4.17 1.78
CA TRP A 111 18.65 -3.47 2.98
C TRP A 111 18.82 -4.29 4.26
N GLU A 112 18.67 -5.61 4.20
CA GLU A 112 18.98 -6.51 5.33
C GLU A 112 20.44 -6.34 5.79
N CYS A 113 21.38 -6.24 4.83
CA CYS A 113 22.79 -5.98 5.15
C CYS A 113 23.02 -4.63 5.85
N HIS A 114 22.09 -3.69 5.71
CA HIS A 114 22.13 -2.38 6.36
C HIS A 114 21.34 -2.33 7.69
N GLY A 115 20.93 -3.47 8.23
CA GLY A 115 20.34 -3.57 9.56
C GLY A 115 18.81 -3.57 9.62
N ILE A 116 18.12 -3.60 8.47
CA ILE A 116 16.68 -3.80 8.46
C ILE A 116 16.39 -5.27 8.77
N ASN A 117 15.54 -5.51 9.78
CA ASN A 117 15.25 -6.86 10.27
C ASN A 117 13.80 -7.32 10.00
N GLU A 118 12.95 -6.42 9.54
CA GLU A 118 11.59 -6.77 9.10
C GLU A 118 11.15 -5.88 7.93
N PHE A 119 10.65 -6.52 6.88
CA PHE A 119 10.08 -5.88 5.70
C PHE A 119 8.57 -6.07 5.68
N VAL A 120 7.83 -4.97 5.54
CA VAL A 120 6.38 -4.97 5.38
C VAL A 120 6.06 -4.58 3.94
N LEU A 121 5.85 -5.57 3.08
CA LEU A 121 5.48 -5.37 1.68
C LEU A 121 3.97 -5.16 1.61
N LEU A 122 3.53 -3.98 1.21
CA LEU A 122 2.12 -3.64 1.07
C LEU A 122 1.74 -3.60 -0.40
N THR A 123 0.60 -4.19 -0.75
CA THR A 123 0.02 -4.05 -2.08
C THR A 123 -1.50 -3.88 -2.01
N ALA A 124 -2.05 -3.08 -2.92
CA ALA A 124 -3.48 -2.98 -3.16
C ALA A 124 -3.91 -3.76 -4.42
N HIS A 125 -3.00 -4.52 -5.04
CA HIS A 125 -3.25 -5.27 -6.26
C HIS A 125 -3.31 -6.77 -5.99
N GLY A 126 -4.50 -7.35 -6.05
CA GLY A 126 -4.76 -8.74 -5.68
C GLY A 126 -4.73 -9.73 -6.85
N TYR A 127 -3.99 -9.47 -7.92
CA TYR A 127 -3.77 -10.41 -9.00
C TYR A 127 -2.83 -11.54 -8.55
N ASP A 128 -3.26 -12.81 -8.68
CA ASP A 128 -2.52 -13.93 -8.11
C ASP A 128 -1.04 -14.00 -8.52
N PRO A 129 -0.64 -13.82 -9.81
CA PRO A 129 0.77 -13.81 -10.18
C PRO A 129 1.57 -12.66 -9.56
N HIS A 130 0.93 -11.51 -9.26
CA HIS A 130 1.54 -10.40 -8.53
C HIS A 130 1.78 -10.76 -7.07
N LEU A 131 0.73 -11.25 -6.40
CA LEU A 131 0.83 -11.70 -5.01
C LEU A 131 1.84 -12.83 -4.85
N GLU A 132 1.89 -13.77 -5.77
CA GLU A 132 2.86 -14.86 -5.78
C GLU A 132 4.31 -14.35 -5.93
N ALA A 133 4.54 -13.33 -6.79
CA ALA A 133 5.85 -12.71 -6.94
C ALA A 133 6.34 -12.06 -5.65
N ILE A 134 5.43 -11.40 -4.90
CA ILE A 134 5.75 -10.69 -3.67
C ILE A 134 5.86 -11.66 -2.49
N SER A 135 4.95 -12.64 -2.37
CA SER A 135 4.90 -13.56 -1.23
C SER A 135 6.07 -14.55 -1.17
N THR A 136 6.78 -14.72 -2.27
CA THR A 136 7.97 -15.59 -2.35
C THR A 136 9.29 -14.82 -2.16
N VAL A 137 9.23 -13.51 -1.91
CA VAL A 137 10.41 -12.71 -1.54
C VAL A 137 10.97 -13.20 -0.22
N GLY A 138 12.27 -13.43 -0.18
CA GLY A 138 12.97 -13.97 0.98
C GLY A 138 14.23 -13.20 1.33
N THR A 139 14.64 -13.34 2.58
CA THR A 139 15.85 -12.79 3.18
C THR A 139 16.61 -13.91 3.90
N VAL A 140 17.80 -13.63 4.39
CA VAL A 140 18.59 -14.61 5.15
C VAL A 140 18.16 -14.67 6.63
N ARG A 141 17.85 -13.51 7.22
CA ARG A 141 17.53 -13.36 8.66
C ARG A 141 16.30 -12.51 8.92
N ALA A 142 16.11 -11.46 8.11
CA ALA A 142 15.00 -10.54 8.29
C ALA A 142 13.65 -11.24 8.04
N ARG A 143 12.62 -10.75 8.69
CA ARG A 143 11.25 -11.20 8.42
C ARG A 143 10.68 -10.48 7.22
N VAL A 144 9.98 -11.18 6.35
CA VAL A 144 9.18 -10.57 5.26
C VAL A 144 7.71 -10.83 5.53
N ARG A 145 6.92 -9.76 5.64
CA ARG A 145 5.46 -9.83 5.75
C ARG A 145 4.84 -9.21 4.52
N VAL A 146 3.99 -9.95 3.86
CA VAL A 146 3.24 -9.46 2.69
C VAL A 146 1.79 -9.21 3.09
N VAL A 147 1.28 -8.04 2.75
CA VAL A 147 -0.08 -7.60 3.05
C VAL A 147 -0.77 -7.16 1.76
N ASP A 148 -1.72 -7.96 1.30
CA ASP A 148 -2.75 -7.51 0.36
C ASP A 148 -3.78 -6.70 1.16
N LEU A 149 -3.87 -5.39 0.85
CA LEU A 149 -4.78 -4.47 1.56
C LEU A 149 -6.25 -4.88 1.40
N PHE A 150 -6.60 -5.58 0.33
CA PHE A 150 -7.95 -6.07 0.08
C PHE A 150 -8.19 -7.52 0.56
N ALA A 151 -7.19 -8.17 1.17
CA ALA A 151 -7.42 -9.43 1.88
C ALA A 151 -8.21 -9.23 3.20
N VAL A 152 -8.38 -7.99 3.64
CA VAL A 152 -9.26 -7.62 4.75
C VAL A 152 -10.72 -7.86 4.34
N ASN A 153 -11.53 -8.41 5.26
CA ASN A 153 -12.96 -8.54 4.98
C ASN A 153 -13.63 -7.15 4.96
N LEU A 154 -14.09 -6.76 3.79
CA LEU A 154 -14.75 -5.49 3.51
C LEU A 154 -16.23 -5.68 3.13
N SER A 155 -16.76 -6.90 3.17
CA SER A 155 -18.09 -7.24 2.65
C SER A 155 -19.24 -6.50 3.35
N ASP A 156 -19.08 -6.15 4.61
CA ASP A 156 -20.05 -5.36 5.39
C ASP A 156 -20.09 -3.88 4.98
N LEU A 157 -19.01 -3.37 4.37
CA LEU A 157 -18.93 -2.00 3.87
C LEU A 157 -19.28 -1.88 2.39
N THR A 158 -19.02 -2.90 1.61
CA THR A 158 -19.20 -2.88 0.15
C THR A 158 -20.47 -3.58 -0.31
N GLY A 159 -21.07 -4.43 0.54
CA GLY A 159 -22.15 -5.35 0.15
C GLY A 159 -21.71 -6.47 -0.78
N VAL A 160 -20.45 -6.50 -1.18
CA VAL A 160 -19.91 -7.40 -2.20
C VAL A 160 -18.94 -8.38 -1.57
N ARG A 161 -19.11 -9.67 -1.88
CA ARG A 161 -18.08 -10.68 -1.62
C ARG A 161 -16.96 -10.50 -2.64
N ARG A 162 -15.72 -10.67 -2.17
CA ARG A 162 -14.47 -10.58 -2.91
C ARG A 162 -14.56 -11.19 -4.33
N SER A 163 -14.90 -10.40 -5.34
CA SER A 163 -14.76 -10.74 -6.75
C SER A 163 -13.84 -9.74 -7.44
N GLU A 164 -13.11 -10.16 -8.45
CA GLU A 164 -12.20 -9.28 -9.19
C GLU A 164 -12.99 -8.19 -9.94
N ASP A 165 -14.18 -8.51 -10.40
CA ASP A 165 -15.04 -7.61 -11.18
C ASP A 165 -15.57 -6.41 -10.39
N ASP A 166 -15.67 -6.51 -9.05
CA ASP A 166 -16.24 -5.46 -8.19
C ASP A 166 -15.19 -4.50 -7.59
N ARG A 167 -13.91 -4.70 -7.86
CA ARG A 167 -12.85 -3.86 -7.29
C ARG A 167 -12.89 -2.42 -7.80
N GLY A 168 -13.46 -2.18 -8.97
CA GLY A 168 -13.62 -0.84 -9.55
C GLY A 168 -14.36 0.11 -8.60
N GLY A 169 -15.47 -0.31 -8.00
CA GLY A 169 -16.25 0.45 -7.02
C GLY A 169 -15.50 0.71 -5.71
N VAL A 170 -14.70 -0.26 -5.24
CA VAL A 170 -13.85 -0.10 -4.05
C VAL A 170 -12.76 0.94 -4.30
N TYR A 171 -12.04 0.86 -5.42
CA TYR A 171 -11.05 1.87 -5.80
C TYR A 171 -11.68 3.24 -6.00
N ALA A 172 -12.83 3.32 -6.68
CA ALA A 172 -13.53 4.58 -6.89
C ALA A 172 -13.89 5.26 -5.56
N SER A 173 -14.44 4.52 -4.60
CA SER A 173 -14.75 5.04 -3.27
C SER A 173 -13.51 5.50 -2.52
N LEU A 174 -12.44 4.69 -2.51
CA LEU A 174 -11.17 5.05 -1.87
C LEU A 174 -10.57 6.32 -2.48
N LEU A 175 -10.52 6.41 -3.82
CA LEU A 175 -9.94 7.58 -4.50
C LEU A 175 -10.83 8.83 -4.38
N LEU A 176 -12.15 8.71 -4.32
CA LEU A 176 -13.04 9.83 -4.00
C LEU A 176 -12.73 10.42 -2.62
N TYR A 177 -12.31 9.60 -1.67
CA TYR A 177 -11.88 10.07 -0.35
C TYR A 177 -10.44 10.60 -0.33
N LEU A 178 -9.50 9.89 -0.96
CA LEU A 178 -8.06 10.17 -0.87
C LEU A 178 -7.60 11.26 -1.85
N THR A 179 -8.07 11.19 -3.10
CA THR A 179 -7.63 12.05 -4.21
C THR A 179 -8.79 12.34 -5.17
N PRO A 180 -9.84 13.04 -4.72
CA PRO A 180 -11.07 13.22 -5.52
C PRO A 180 -10.83 13.92 -6.87
N SER A 181 -9.77 14.73 -6.98
CA SER A 181 -9.40 15.41 -8.23
C SER A 181 -8.93 14.47 -9.34
N LEU A 182 -8.61 13.22 -9.02
CA LEU A 182 -8.19 12.20 -10.00
C LEU A 182 -9.33 11.26 -10.43
N VAL A 183 -10.53 11.44 -9.90
CA VAL A 183 -11.71 10.62 -10.20
C VAL A 183 -12.61 11.34 -11.20
N HIS A 184 -12.84 10.71 -12.34
CA HIS A 184 -13.72 11.24 -13.39
C HIS A 184 -15.17 10.74 -13.23
N ALA A 185 -16.12 11.42 -13.88
CA ALA A 185 -17.56 11.17 -13.72
C ALA A 185 -17.97 9.73 -14.01
N GLU A 186 -17.30 9.07 -14.94
CA GLU A 186 -17.57 7.67 -15.32
C GLU A 186 -17.36 6.68 -14.15
N ALA A 187 -16.56 7.03 -13.15
CA ALA A 187 -16.40 6.23 -11.95
C ALA A 187 -17.56 6.38 -10.95
N SER A 188 -18.35 7.45 -11.06
CA SER A 188 -19.48 7.73 -10.16
C SER A 188 -20.67 6.80 -10.41
N ASP A 189 -20.77 6.20 -11.60
CA ASP A 189 -21.85 5.28 -11.96
C ASP A 189 -21.77 3.93 -11.19
N SER A 190 -20.65 3.68 -10.52
CA SER A 190 -20.44 2.47 -9.71
C SER A 190 -21.12 2.48 -8.33
N GLY A 191 -21.86 3.54 -7.97
CA GLY A 191 -22.40 3.73 -6.63
C GLY A 191 -21.34 4.08 -5.56
N ALA A 192 -20.12 4.43 -5.99
CA ALA A 192 -19.02 4.81 -5.11
C ALA A 192 -19.26 6.14 -4.40
N SER A 193 -18.77 6.29 -3.18
CA SER A 193 -18.83 7.53 -2.43
C SER A 193 -17.59 7.78 -1.58
N ALA A 194 -17.27 9.05 -1.33
CA ALA A 194 -16.17 9.42 -0.45
C ALA A 194 -16.38 8.96 1.01
N GLU A 195 -17.62 8.89 1.47
CA GLU A 195 -17.97 8.38 2.81
C GLU A 195 -17.63 6.90 2.93
N GLN A 196 -18.04 6.10 1.94
CA GLN A 196 -17.67 4.68 1.86
C GLN A 196 -16.16 4.52 1.74
N GLY A 197 -15.49 5.36 0.93
CA GLY A 197 -14.04 5.37 0.78
C GLY A 197 -13.30 5.64 2.08
N ARG A 198 -13.80 6.57 2.89
CA ARG A 198 -13.29 6.84 4.23
C ARG A 198 -13.41 5.62 5.13
N ALA A 199 -14.59 5.02 5.19
CA ALA A 199 -14.82 3.82 6.03
C ALA A 199 -13.92 2.64 5.61
N LEU A 200 -13.74 2.44 4.30
CA LEU A 200 -12.84 1.44 3.73
C LEU A 200 -11.38 1.71 4.14
N TYR A 201 -10.93 2.93 3.94
CA TYR A 201 -9.56 3.34 4.26
C TYR A 201 -9.24 3.17 5.75
N GLU A 202 -10.12 3.64 6.64
CA GLU A 202 -9.97 3.51 8.09
C GLU A 202 -9.95 2.02 8.51
N ARG A 203 -10.82 1.19 7.92
CA ARG A 203 -10.84 -0.26 8.18
C ARG A 203 -9.55 -0.95 7.73
N ILE A 204 -9.06 -0.66 6.51
CA ILE A 204 -7.82 -1.22 5.98
C ILE A 204 -6.65 -0.83 6.89
N ARG A 205 -6.51 0.46 7.19
CA ARG A 205 -5.43 0.96 8.04
C ARG A 205 -5.44 0.30 9.42
N ALA A 206 -6.59 0.30 10.11
CA ALA A 206 -6.72 -0.31 11.43
C ALA A 206 -6.32 -1.80 11.42
N ARG A 207 -6.75 -2.56 10.42
CA ARG A 207 -6.42 -3.98 10.31
C ARG A 207 -4.94 -4.24 10.04
N VAL A 208 -4.28 -3.40 9.23
CA VAL A 208 -2.84 -3.51 9.02
C VAL A 208 -2.08 -3.13 10.30
N SER A 209 -2.49 -2.03 10.97
CA SER A 209 -1.91 -1.62 12.26
C SER A 209 -1.99 -2.73 13.30
N GLU A 210 -3.18 -3.30 13.53
CA GLU A 210 -3.39 -4.40 14.48
C GLU A 210 -2.52 -5.62 14.17
N ARG A 211 -2.51 -6.04 12.90
CA ARG A 211 -1.89 -7.31 12.48
C ARG A 211 -0.36 -7.25 12.40
N ILE A 212 0.18 -6.10 12.03
CA ILE A 212 1.59 -5.94 11.69
C ILE A 212 2.36 -5.20 12.79
N PHE A 213 1.79 -4.12 13.32
CA PHE A 213 2.52 -3.22 14.19
C PHE A 213 2.18 -3.39 15.66
N LEU A 214 0.94 -3.78 15.99
CA LEU A 214 0.47 -3.94 17.36
C LEU A 214 0.42 -5.40 17.82
N ALA A 215 0.47 -6.37 16.91
CA ALA A 215 0.51 -7.77 17.27
C ALA A 215 1.80 -8.09 18.04
N PRO A 216 1.73 -8.87 19.14
CA PRO A 216 2.94 -9.32 19.83
C PRO A 216 3.82 -10.11 18.87
N VAL A 217 5.13 -9.87 18.92
CA VAL A 217 6.10 -10.69 18.19
C VAL A 217 5.96 -12.13 18.73
N PRO A 218 5.69 -13.13 17.88
CA PRO A 218 5.66 -14.50 18.34
C PRO A 218 7.01 -14.82 19.01
N SER A 219 7.00 -15.28 20.26
CA SER A 219 8.18 -15.82 20.91
C SER A 219 8.65 -17.06 20.12
N GLU A 220 9.90 -17.07 19.71
CA GLU A 220 10.55 -18.23 19.12
C GLU A 220 10.54 -19.46 20.04
#